data_c81c2699b58c5f6ead37b8c850412e7c
#
_entry.id   c81c2699b58c5f6ead37b8c850412e7c
#
_cell.length_a   1.000
_cell.length_b   1.000
_cell.length_c   1.000
_cell.angle_alpha   90.00
_cell.angle_beta   90.00
_cell.angle_gamma   90.00
#
_symmetry.space_group_name_H-M   'P 1'
#
loop_
_entity.id
_entity.type
_entity.pdbx_description
1 polymer ?
#
loop_
_entity_poly.entity_id
_entity_poly.type
_entity_poly.pdbx_seq_one_letter_code
_entity_poly.pdbx_strand_id
1 'polypeptide(L)'
;MGEQFGLTPWPPLHGGKGEEPTRPQGVIRNQKINPKKLELARQFRKNPTESEDVVWQMLRNRQIKNLKWRRQQVIDGFIADFYCAELNVVLEIDGSIHDNEEVKEYDTYRASVFESKGIKTFRLRNEDCDKQHLTELIENIINSVR
;
A
#
# COMPACT_ATOMS: atom_id res chain seq x y z
N MET A 1 -4.35 14.89 13.23
CA MET A 1 -4.09 14.47 13.34
C MET A 1 -3.40 13.96 13.36
N GLY A 2 -2.92 13.74 13.15
CA GLY A 2 -2.40 13.34 13.23
C GLY A 2 -1.70 13.06 13.34
N GLU A 3 -1.46 13.24 13.52
CA GLU A 3 -0.88 13.02 13.82
C GLU A 3 -0.50 12.35 14.44
N GLN A 4 -0.67 12.38 15.01
CA GLN A 4 -0.35 11.80 15.82
C GLN A 4 -0.16 10.60 15.73
N PHE A 5 -0.58 10.12 15.02
CA PHE A 5 -0.34 8.91 14.98
C PHE A 5 0.95 8.70 14.83
N GLY A 6 1.53 8.97 14.09
CA GLY A 6 2.73 8.67 13.94
C GLY A 6 3.67 8.99 14.88
N LEU A 7 3.27 9.68 15.79
CA LEU A 7 4.11 10.04 16.72
C LEU A 7 4.51 9.15 17.63
N THR A 8 4.08 8.02 17.68
CA THR A 8 4.45 7.14 18.58
C THR A 8 5.77 6.82 18.43
N PRO A 9 6.54 6.95 19.28
CA PRO A 9 7.83 6.60 19.20
C PRO A 9 7.92 5.21 19.24
N TRP A 10 8.05 4.54 18.48
CA TRP A 10 8.22 3.36 18.32
C TRP A 10 9.54 3.02 18.54
N PRO A 11 9.85 2.28 19.24
CA PRO A 11 11.14 1.97 19.54
C PRO A 11 11.68 1.46 18.40
N PRO A 12 12.44 1.72 18.20
CA PRO A 12 12.91 1.31 17.09
C PRO A 12 13.25 -0.01 17.09
N LEU A 13 12.94 -0.35 17.28
CA LEU A 13 12.96 -1.17 17.18
C LEU A 13 13.62 -1.80 16.90
N HIS A 14 13.85 -1.69 17.17
CA HIS A 14 14.24 -2.09 17.04
C HIS A 14 14.89 -2.31 16.64
N GLY A 15 15.12 -2.11 16.70
CA GLY A 15 15.61 -2.12 16.37
C GLY A 15 16.19 -2.50 15.88
N GLY A 16 16.41 -2.52 16.03
CA GLY A 16 16.86 -2.69 15.64
C GLY A 16 17.34 -3.44 15.24
N LYS A 17 17.51 -3.70 15.31
CA LYS A 17 17.91 -4.42 15.01
C LYS A 17 17.86 -4.79 14.09
N GLY A 18 17.72 -4.70 13.48
CA GLY A 18 17.66 -4.79 12.71
C GLY A 18 17.49 -5.34 11.90
N GLU A 19 17.57 -5.35 11.70
CA GLU A 19 17.48 -5.74 11.04
C GLU A 19 17.12 -6.16 10.12
N GLU A 20 16.82 -6.01 9.55
CA GLU A 20 16.41 -6.38 8.65
C GLU A 20 16.99 -6.06 7.48
N PRO A 21 17.98 -6.36 7.18
CA PRO A 21 18.71 -5.96 6.07
C PRO A 21 18.18 -6.43 4.79
N THR A 22 17.50 -7.46 4.78
CA THR A 22 17.00 -7.93 3.54
C THR A 22 15.70 -7.30 3.20
N ARG A 23 15.28 -6.32 3.96
CA ARG A 23 14.01 -5.71 3.69
C ARG A 23 14.06 -4.92 2.43
N PRO A 24 12.93 -4.73 1.81
CA PRO A 24 12.86 -3.90 0.62
C PRO A 24 13.35 -2.51 0.87
N GLN A 25 13.73 -1.86 -0.19
CA GLN A 25 14.31 -0.57 -0.06
C GLN A 25 13.33 0.56 -0.06
N GLY A 26 12.10 0.36 -0.09
CA GLY A 26 11.12 1.44 -0.19
C GLY A 26 11.20 2.41 0.97
N VAL A 27 10.57 3.55 0.79
CA VAL A 27 10.61 4.60 1.79
C VAL A 27 9.90 4.22 3.07
N ILE A 28 9.22 3.10 3.10
CA ILE A 28 8.56 2.68 4.32
C ILE A 28 9.52 2.01 5.29
N ARG A 29 10.78 1.79 4.88
CA ARG A 29 11.73 1.23 5.80
C ARG A 29 11.89 2.15 6.98
N ASN A 30 11.98 1.62 8.14
CA ASN A 30 12.24 2.36 9.37
C ASN A 30 11.17 3.39 9.72
N GLN A 31 10.00 3.30 9.15
CA GLN A 31 8.95 4.22 9.55
C GLN A 31 8.44 3.85 10.93
N LYS A 32 7.92 4.81 11.63
CA LYS A 32 7.29 4.55 12.90
C LYS A 32 5.85 4.19 12.65
N ILE A 33 5.39 3.10 13.24
CA ILE A 33 4.05 2.62 13.01
C ILE A 33 3.26 2.61 14.29
N ASN A 34 2.11 3.25 14.25
CA ASN A 34 1.19 3.20 15.37
C ASN A 34 0.69 1.75 15.52
N PRO A 35 0.80 1.16 16.71
CA PRO A 35 0.37 -0.23 16.88
C PRO A 35 -1.10 -0.47 16.54
N LYS A 36 -1.95 0.52 16.72
CA LYS A 36 -3.36 0.37 16.35
C LYS A 36 -3.52 0.25 14.84
N LYS A 37 -2.71 0.97 14.08
CA LYS A 37 -2.76 0.85 12.64
C LYS A 37 -2.25 -0.50 12.19
N LEU A 38 -1.23 -1.00 12.86
CA LEU A 38 -0.69 -2.30 12.53
C LEU A 38 -1.72 -3.38 12.77
N GLU A 39 -2.44 -3.29 13.90
CA GLU A 39 -3.47 -4.26 14.19
C GLU A 39 -4.63 -4.16 13.22
N LEU A 40 -5.00 -2.96 12.82
CA LEU A 40 -6.07 -2.77 11.85
C LEU A 40 -5.67 -3.37 10.50
N ALA A 41 -4.43 -3.19 10.11
CA ALA A 41 -3.95 -3.79 8.86
C ALA A 41 -4.01 -5.31 8.93
N ARG A 42 -3.70 -5.89 10.09
CA ARG A 42 -3.81 -7.33 10.25
C ARG A 42 -5.25 -7.80 10.09
N GLN A 43 -6.19 -7.04 10.64
CA GLN A 43 -7.59 -7.40 10.51
C GLN A 43 -8.07 -7.29 9.08
N PHE A 44 -7.61 -6.29 8.36
CA PHE A 44 -7.97 -6.16 6.95
C PHE A 44 -7.42 -7.33 6.15
N ARG A 45 -6.24 -7.83 6.50
CA ARG A 45 -5.70 -8.99 5.80
C ARG A 45 -6.49 -10.25 6.08
N LYS A 46 -7.11 -10.34 7.25
CA LYS A 46 -7.91 -11.51 7.59
C LYS A 46 -9.29 -11.44 6.93
N ASN A 47 -9.76 -10.25 6.63
CA ASN A 47 -11.11 -10.05 6.09
C ASN A 47 -11.06 -9.17 4.86
N PRO A 48 -10.42 -9.63 3.78
CA PRO A 48 -10.35 -8.80 2.58
C PRO A 48 -11.70 -8.76 1.87
N THR A 49 -11.91 -7.72 1.09
CA THR A 49 -13.07 -7.73 0.20
C THR A 49 -12.82 -8.77 -0.87
N GLU A 50 -13.87 -9.13 -1.59
CA GLU A 50 -13.74 -10.13 -2.63
C GLU A 50 -12.74 -9.68 -3.69
N SER A 51 -12.81 -8.42 -4.11
CA SER A 51 -11.90 -7.91 -5.14
C SER A 51 -10.47 -7.90 -4.63
N GLU A 52 -10.26 -7.52 -3.37
CA GLU A 52 -8.92 -7.53 -2.80
C GLU A 52 -8.36 -8.94 -2.78
N ASP A 53 -9.18 -9.90 -2.44
CA ASP A 53 -8.71 -11.28 -2.39
C ASP A 53 -8.34 -11.78 -3.78
N VAL A 54 -9.17 -11.48 -4.77
CA VAL A 54 -8.89 -11.90 -6.14
C VAL A 54 -7.55 -11.32 -6.60
N VAL A 55 -7.34 -10.04 -6.36
CA VAL A 55 -6.11 -9.39 -6.79
C VAL A 55 -4.92 -9.97 -6.03
N TRP A 56 -5.09 -10.21 -4.73
CA TRP A 56 -3.98 -10.76 -3.93
C TRP A 56 -3.57 -12.13 -4.42
N GLN A 57 -4.53 -12.97 -4.80
CA GLN A 57 -4.18 -14.31 -5.29
C GLN A 57 -3.36 -14.23 -6.57
N MET A 58 -3.50 -13.16 -7.34
CA MET A 58 -2.71 -12.98 -8.55
C MET A 58 -1.36 -12.31 -8.28
N LEU A 59 -1.27 -11.48 -7.23
CA LEU A 59 -0.05 -10.75 -6.95
C LEU A 59 0.94 -11.53 -6.08
N ARG A 60 0.43 -12.39 -5.23
CA ARG A 60 1.29 -13.06 -4.25
C ARG A 60 2.29 -13.97 -4.95
N ASN A 61 3.36 -14.28 -4.27
CA ASN A 61 4.37 -15.21 -4.76
C ASN A 61 5.05 -14.74 -6.04
N ARG A 62 5.12 -13.43 -6.25
CA ARG A 62 5.85 -12.85 -7.38
C ARG A 62 5.37 -13.34 -8.73
N GLN A 63 4.08 -13.63 -8.82
CA GLN A 63 3.53 -14.25 -10.03
C GLN A 63 3.49 -13.32 -11.23
N ILE A 64 3.40 -12.02 -11.02
CA ILE A 64 3.33 -11.08 -12.13
C ILE A 64 4.64 -10.32 -12.19
N LYS A 65 5.36 -10.50 -13.28
CA LYS A 65 6.62 -9.79 -13.55
C LYS A 65 7.65 -9.93 -12.43
N ASN A 66 7.53 -11.00 -11.65
CA ASN A 66 8.47 -11.30 -10.57
C ASN A 66 8.57 -10.18 -9.54
N LEU A 67 7.46 -9.46 -9.33
CA LEU A 67 7.44 -8.37 -8.38
C LEU A 67 6.83 -8.81 -7.07
N LYS A 68 7.40 -8.32 -5.99
CA LYS A 68 6.88 -8.65 -4.67
C LYS A 68 5.93 -7.56 -4.22
N TRP A 69 4.72 -7.95 -3.88
CA TRP A 69 3.71 -7.03 -3.38
C TRP A 69 3.38 -7.36 -1.94
N ARG A 70 3.06 -6.34 -1.18
CA ARG A 70 2.57 -6.51 0.18
C ARG A 70 1.16 -5.98 0.23
N ARG A 71 0.29 -6.65 0.96
CA ARG A 71 -1.09 -6.19 1.07
C ARG A 71 -1.29 -5.50 2.40
N GLN A 72 -2.21 -4.57 2.41
CA GLN A 72 -2.59 -3.83 3.62
C GLN A 72 -1.34 -3.32 4.32
N GLN A 73 -0.55 -2.56 3.59
CA GLN A 73 0.70 -2.05 4.11
C GLN A 73 0.49 -0.69 4.75
N VAL A 74 0.96 -0.54 5.98
CA VAL A 74 0.88 0.74 6.66
C VAL A 74 1.99 1.64 6.13
N ILE A 75 1.62 2.82 5.67
CA ILE A 75 2.56 3.82 5.19
C ILE A 75 2.17 5.15 5.79
N ASP A 76 2.98 5.64 6.70
CA ASP A 76 2.79 6.96 7.31
C ASP A 76 1.39 7.15 7.86
N GLY A 77 0.86 6.14 8.53
CA GLY A 77 -0.46 6.23 9.15
C GLY A 77 -1.60 5.84 8.25
N PHE A 78 -1.35 5.60 6.98
CA PHE A 78 -2.38 5.14 6.07
C PHE A 78 -2.17 3.67 5.76
N ILE A 79 -3.23 2.98 5.38
CA ILE A 79 -3.12 1.59 5.00
C ILE A 79 -3.37 1.49 3.50
N ALA A 80 -2.37 1.03 2.77
CA ALA A 80 -2.50 0.88 1.33
C ALA A 80 -2.91 -0.54 1.02
N ASP A 81 -3.80 -0.73 0.04
CA ASP A 81 -4.26 -2.06 -0.29
C ASP A 81 -3.08 -2.94 -0.71
N PHE A 82 -2.28 -2.48 -1.64
CA PHE A 82 -1.12 -3.23 -2.10
C PHE A 82 0.05 -2.27 -2.32
N TYR A 83 1.21 -2.68 -1.91
CA TYR A 83 2.42 -1.85 -2.06
C TYR A 83 3.55 -2.68 -2.63
N CYS A 84 4.24 -2.13 -3.62
CA CYS A 84 5.41 -2.76 -4.22
C CYS A 84 6.62 -1.87 -3.96
N ALA A 85 7.52 -2.33 -3.11
CA ALA A 85 8.69 -1.53 -2.76
C ALA A 85 9.64 -1.37 -3.93
N GLU A 86 9.74 -2.39 -4.77
CA GLU A 86 10.67 -2.33 -5.90
C GLU A 86 10.34 -1.20 -6.85
N LEU A 87 9.06 -0.93 -7.03
CA LEU A 87 8.64 0.15 -7.91
C LEU A 87 8.23 1.40 -7.13
N ASN A 88 8.11 1.27 -5.81
CA ASN A 88 7.65 2.34 -4.93
C ASN A 88 6.28 2.85 -5.35
N VAL A 89 5.36 1.93 -5.55
CA VAL A 89 4.00 2.26 -5.97
C VAL A 89 2.99 1.60 -5.06
N VAL A 90 1.83 2.23 -4.97
CA VAL A 90 0.67 1.72 -4.26
C VAL A 90 -0.40 1.42 -5.30
N LEU A 91 -1.04 0.28 -5.15
CA LEU A 91 -2.17 -0.10 -6.00
C LEU A 91 -3.40 -0.20 -5.10
N GLU A 92 -4.43 0.54 -5.45
CA GLU A 92 -5.66 0.57 -4.69
C GLU A 92 -6.80 -0.01 -5.51
N ILE A 93 -7.69 -0.73 -4.85
CA ILE A 93 -8.87 -1.25 -5.52
C ILE A 93 -9.98 -0.24 -5.30
N ASP A 94 -10.51 0.27 -6.40
CA ASP A 94 -11.49 1.34 -6.33
C ASP A 94 -12.87 0.76 -6.53
N GLY A 95 -13.54 0.44 -5.44
CA GLY A 95 -14.81 -0.24 -5.53
C GLY A 95 -16.01 0.57 -5.14
N SER A 96 -15.82 1.76 -4.59
CA SER A 96 -16.94 2.52 -4.15
C SER A 96 -16.94 3.87 -4.76
N ILE A 97 -18.07 4.47 -4.77
CA ILE A 97 -18.19 5.80 -5.25
C ILE A 97 -18.12 6.71 -4.08
N HIS A 98 -17.16 7.60 -4.05
CA HIS A 98 -17.02 8.49 -2.95
C HIS A 98 -17.32 9.90 -3.42
N ASP A 99 -18.54 10.30 -3.27
CA ASP A 99 -18.91 11.65 -3.65
C ASP A 99 -18.88 12.59 -2.48
N ASN A 100 -18.55 12.10 -1.32
CA ASN A 100 -18.53 12.92 -0.13
C ASN A 100 -17.31 13.82 -0.18
N GLU A 101 -17.51 15.08 0.13
CA GLU A 101 -16.43 16.06 0.06
C GLU A 101 -15.32 15.73 1.05
N GLU A 102 -15.68 15.29 2.24
CA GLU A 102 -14.68 14.95 3.24
C GLU A 102 -13.81 13.79 2.79
N VAL A 103 -14.42 12.82 2.12
CA VAL A 103 -13.67 11.68 1.62
C VAL A 103 -12.71 12.12 0.54
N LYS A 104 -13.16 13.04 -0.33
CA LYS A 104 -12.28 13.54 -1.37
C LYS A 104 -11.10 14.29 -0.80
N GLU A 105 -11.32 15.10 0.24
CA GLU A 105 -10.25 15.83 0.87
C GLU A 105 -9.26 14.88 1.54
N TYR A 106 -9.77 13.84 2.17
CA TYR A 106 -8.92 12.86 2.82
C TYR A 106 -8.06 12.13 1.78
N ASP A 107 -8.67 11.75 0.66
CA ASP A 107 -7.95 11.07 -0.40
C ASP A 107 -6.88 11.96 -1.01
N THR A 108 -7.18 13.24 -1.15
CA THR A 108 -6.20 14.18 -1.69
C THR A 108 -5.01 14.32 -0.73
N TYR A 109 -5.30 14.42 0.57
CA TYR A 109 -4.24 14.52 1.54
C TYR A 109 -3.38 13.25 1.55
N ARG A 110 -4.03 12.10 1.53
CA ARG A 110 -3.34 10.81 1.52
C ARG A 110 -2.43 10.70 0.30
N ALA A 111 -2.96 11.09 -0.87
CA ALA A 111 -2.16 11.04 -2.09
C ALA A 111 -0.96 11.98 -2.02
N SER A 112 -1.15 13.16 -1.42
CA SER A 112 -0.04 14.10 -1.32
C SER A 112 1.04 13.58 -0.39
N VAL A 113 0.66 12.89 0.68
CA VAL A 113 1.65 12.31 1.59
C VAL A 113 2.44 11.23 0.87
N PHE A 114 1.76 10.37 0.12
CA PHE A 114 2.46 9.34 -0.64
C PHE A 114 3.39 9.98 -1.67
N GLU A 115 2.90 10.99 -2.36
CA GLU A 115 3.70 11.62 -3.39
C GLU A 115 4.93 12.28 -2.81
N SER A 116 4.82 12.85 -1.62
CA SER A 116 5.97 13.47 -0.97
C SER A 116 7.05 12.45 -0.63
N LYS A 117 6.69 11.17 -0.62
CA LYS A 117 7.65 10.10 -0.37
C LYS A 117 8.07 9.42 -1.66
N GLY A 118 7.69 9.97 -2.79
CA GLY A 118 8.03 9.39 -4.08
C GLY A 118 7.19 8.19 -4.43
N ILE A 119 6.09 7.96 -3.73
CA ILE A 119 5.23 6.83 -3.99
C ILE A 119 4.13 7.26 -4.94
N LYS A 120 3.98 6.53 -6.04
CA LYS A 120 2.90 6.79 -6.96
C LYS A 120 1.75 5.88 -6.67
N THR A 121 0.53 6.38 -6.81
CA THR A 121 -0.68 5.62 -6.54
C THR A 121 -1.37 5.30 -7.84
N PHE A 122 -1.74 4.04 -8.01
CA PHE A 122 -2.50 3.60 -9.17
C PHE A 122 -3.76 2.93 -8.67
N ARG A 123 -4.80 2.95 -9.45
CA ARG A 123 -6.07 2.38 -9.05
C ARG A 123 -6.56 1.37 -10.06
N LEU A 124 -7.16 0.30 -9.56
CA LEU A 124 -7.77 -0.71 -10.39
C LEU A 124 -9.23 -0.76 -10.01
N ARG A 125 -10.09 -0.59 -10.98
CA ARG A 125 -11.53 -0.57 -10.70
C ARG A 125 -11.99 -1.95 -10.29
N ASN A 126 -13.02 -1.96 -9.46
CA ASN A 126 -13.55 -3.21 -8.95
C ASN A 126 -13.92 -4.17 -10.06
N GLU A 127 -14.50 -3.66 -11.14
CA GLU A 127 -14.92 -4.50 -12.24
C GLU A 127 -13.77 -4.94 -13.13
N ASP A 128 -12.57 -4.41 -12.91
CA ASP A 128 -11.41 -4.76 -13.72
C ASP A 128 -10.44 -5.67 -12.98
N CYS A 129 -10.90 -6.30 -11.91
CA CYS A 129 -10.01 -7.15 -11.12
C CYS A 129 -9.91 -8.53 -11.74
N ASP A 130 -9.22 -8.62 -12.85
CA ASP A 130 -8.93 -9.88 -13.51
C ASP A 130 -7.49 -9.86 -13.98
N LYS A 131 -7.03 -10.99 -14.45
CA LYS A 131 -5.61 -11.14 -14.77
C LYS A 131 -5.18 -10.23 -15.91
N GLN A 132 -6.03 -10.08 -16.92
CA GLN A 132 -5.66 -9.28 -18.07
C GLN A 132 -5.50 -7.82 -17.69
N HIS A 133 -6.51 -7.25 -17.02
CA HIS A 133 -6.45 -5.84 -16.63
C HIS A 133 -5.32 -5.59 -15.64
N LEU A 134 -5.14 -6.50 -14.69
CA LEU A 134 -4.10 -6.32 -13.69
C LEU A 134 -2.71 -6.39 -14.34
N THR A 135 -2.50 -7.32 -15.24
CA THR A 135 -1.20 -7.46 -15.89
C THR A 135 -0.90 -6.22 -16.74
N GLU A 136 -1.91 -5.73 -17.48
CA GLU A 136 -1.72 -4.54 -18.29
C GLU A 136 -1.41 -3.34 -17.43
N LEU A 137 -2.10 -3.20 -16.31
CA LEU A 137 -1.84 -2.09 -15.41
C LEU A 137 -0.42 -2.15 -14.87
N ILE A 138 0.03 -3.32 -14.47
CA ILE A 138 1.37 -3.47 -13.92
C ILE A 138 2.42 -3.17 -14.99
N GLU A 139 2.17 -3.59 -16.23
CA GLU A 139 3.09 -3.23 -17.30
C GLU A 139 3.16 -1.73 -17.50
N ASN A 140 2.01 -1.07 -17.44
CA ASN A 140 1.98 0.39 -17.55
C ASN A 140 2.72 1.04 -16.39
N ILE A 141 2.58 0.50 -15.20
CA ILE A 141 3.28 1.02 -14.03
C ILE A 141 4.78 0.89 -14.23
N ILE A 142 5.23 -0.26 -14.68
CA ILE A 142 6.66 -0.47 -14.89
C ILE A 142 7.19 0.53 -15.90
N ASN A 143 6.46 0.75 -16.97
CA ASN A 143 6.90 1.67 -17.99
C ASN A 143 6.92 3.12 -17.50
N SER A 144 6.01 3.46 -16.59
CA SER A 144 5.92 4.85 -16.14
C SER A 144 6.95 5.18 -15.07
N VAL A 145 7.46 4.18 -14.35
CA VAL A 145 8.42 4.48 -13.28
C VAL A 145 9.85 4.20 -13.69
N ARG A 146 10.06 3.70 -14.89
CA ARG A 146 11.40 3.52 -15.42
C ARG A 146 11.72 4.57 -16.46
#